data_c4a41171382bb147176e92064b3e01a7
#
_entry.id   c4a41171382bb147176e92064b3e01a7
#
_cell.length_a   1.000
_cell.length_b   1.000
_cell.length_c   1.000
_cell.angle_alpha   90.00
_cell.angle_beta   90.00
_cell.angle_gamma   90.00
#
_symmetry.space_group_name_H-M   'P 1'
#
loop_
_entity.id
_entity.type
_entity.pdbx_description
1 polymer ?
#
loop_
_entity_poly.entity_id
_entity_poly.type
_entity_poly.pdbx_seq_one_letter_code
_entity_poly.pdbx_strand_id
1 'polypeptide(L)'
;GQTSWAQQVHRLAGAGGDEQPVAPWKPPVEDVFQAAARRQAAARPAGLGKRLAARLIDTVVLAGVTAAAAVPLGVKAIDHVNDKIDEAKLSGETVTVWLLDGTTSTYLGIVLAVLLLFGVVYEALPTAKWGRTLGKRLLGLEVRDIEAHEPPSFGAALRRWLVYSVPGLLAVGVVGVAWCLFDRPWHQCWHDKAANTFVAG
;
A
#
# COMPACT_ATOMS: atom_id res chain seq x y z
N GLY A 1 24.54 68.93 -19.93
CA GLY A 1 23.15 68.60 -20.15
C GLY A 1 22.90 67.15 -19.77
N GLN A 2 22.17 66.92 -18.72
CA GLN A 2 21.75 65.57 -18.30
C GLN A 2 20.72 65.09 -19.31
N THR A 3 21.08 64.13 -20.13
CA THR A 3 20.12 63.39 -20.95
C THR A 3 19.18 62.64 -20.05
N SER A 4 17.89 62.92 -20.18
CA SER A 4 16.89 62.28 -19.31
C SER A 4 16.93 60.76 -19.46
N TRP A 5 16.71 60.07 -18.38
CA TRP A 5 16.67 58.62 -18.32
C TRP A 5 15.75 58.01 -19.41
N ALA A 6 14.65 58.71 -19.73
CA ALA A 6 13.75 58.32 -20.81
C ALA A 6 14.42 58.35 -22.20
N GLN A 7 15.37 59.27 -22.47
CA GLN A 7 16.12 59.32 -23.73
C GLN A 7 17.18 58.20 -23.81
N GLN A 8 17.75 57.78 -22.67
CA GLN A 8 18.65 56.64 -22.63
C GLN A 8 17.90 55.33 -22.90
N VAL A 9 16.73 55.14 -22.33
CA VAL A 9 15.88 53.98 -22.60
C VAL A 9 15.44 53.94 -24.07
N HIS A 10 15.04 55.05 -24.65
CA HIS A 10 14.69 55.14 -26.08
C HIS A 10 15.89 54.84 -27.00
N ARG A 11 17.10 55.20 -26.63
CA ARG A 11 18.31 54.89 -27.38
C ARG A 11 18.68 53.42 -27.32
N LEU A 12 18.48 52.78 -26.18
CA LEU A 12 18.70 51.33 -25.99
C LEU A 12 17.62 50.49 -26.70
N ALA A 13 16.40 50.98 -26.74
CA ALA A 13 15.30 50.33 -27.46
C ALA A 13 15.36 50.53 -28.99
N GLY A 14 16.04 51.60 -29.50
CA GLY A 14 16.11 51.94 -30.91
C GLY A 14 17.44 51.53 -31.59
N ALA A 15 18.42 50.95 -30.92
CA ALA A 15 19.73 50.61 -31.46
C ALA A 15 19.84 49.19 -32.01
N GLY A 16 18.72 48.51 -32.26
CA GLY A 16 18.67 47.17 -32.85
C GLY A 16 17.86 47.18 -34.14
N GLY A 17 18.46 47.75 -35.19
CA GLY A 17 17.98 47.53 -36.57
C GLY A 17 18.44 46.13 -37.01
N ASP A 18 17.60 45.18 -36.89
CA ASP A 18 17.31 43.98 -37.66
C ASP A 18 16.21 43.27 -36.91
N GLU A 19 14.97 43.46 -37.37
CA GLU A 19 13.80 42.76 -36.87
C GLU A 19 13.93 41.27 -37.19
N GLN A 20 14.73 40.55 -36.43
CA GLN A 20 14.46 39.12 -36.29
C GLN A 20 13.14 39.03 -35.47
N PRO A 21 12.11 38.35 -36.02
CA PRO A 21 10.90 38.11 -35.24
C PRO A 21 11.31 37.48 -33.94
N VAL A 22 11.11 38.19 -32.83
CA VAL A 22 11.34 37.63 -31.47
C VAL A 22 10.48 36.40 -31.40
N ALA A 23 11.10 35.22 -31.53
CA ALA A 23 10.38 33.97 -31.41
C ALA A 23 9.64 34.04 -30.09
N PRO A 24 8.31 33.79 -30.07
CA PRO A 24 7.54 33.87 -28.84
C PRO A 24 8.28 33.02 -27.81
N TRP A 25 8.60 33.61 -26.65
CA TRP A 25 9.28 32.92 -25.57
C TRP A 25 8.57 31.60 -25.30
N LYS A 26 9.17 30.51 -25.71
CA LYS A 26 8.75 29.16 -25.32
C LYS A 26 9.31 28.96 -23.93
N PRO A 27 8.46 28.77 -22.90
CA PRO A 27 8.97 28.35 -21.60
C PRO A 27 9.85 27.14 -21.81
N PRO A 28 11.02 27.08 -21.15
CA PRO A 28 11.89 25.93 -21.25
C PRO A 28 11.08 24.67 -20.96
N VAL A 29 11.29 23.68 -21.81
CA VAL A 29 10.65 22.38 -21.83
C VAL A 29 10.42 21.89 -20.41
N GLU A 30 9.14 21.76 -20.05
CA GLU A 30 8.63 21.28 -18.79
C GLU A 30 9.50 21.63 -17.56
N ASP A 31 9.23 22.80 -17.00
CA ASP A 31 9.78 23.18 -15.71
C ASP A 31 9.49 22.03 -14.71
N VAL A 32 10.54 21.52 -14.08
CA VAL A 32 10.43 20.45 -13.05
C VAL A 32 9.37 20.76 -12.01
N PHE A 33 9.13 22.06 -11.72
CA PHE A 33 8.08 22.53 -10.83
C PHE A 33 6.67 22.35 -11.44
N GLN A 34 6.50 22.59 -12.74
CA GLN A 34 5.22 22.36 -13.42
C GLN A 34 4.92 20.86 -13.55
N ALA A 35 5.93 20.03 -13.80
CA ALA A 35 5.79 18.59 -13.81
C ALA A 35 5.41 18.07 -12.40
N ALA A 36 6.04 18.56 -11.35
CA ALA A 36 5.70 18.25 -9.96
C ALA A 36 4.28 18.73 -9.62
N ALA A 37 3.91 19.96 -9.98
CA ALA A 37 2.56 20.50 -9.76
C ALA A 37 1.48 19.68 -10.48
N ARG A 38 1.74 19.23 -11.72
CA ARG A 38 0.84 18.34 -12.46
C ARG A 38 0.70 16.98 -11.80
N ARG A 39 1.79 16.41 -11.29
CA ARG A 39 1.76 15.15 -10.54
C ARG A 39 0.95 15.29 -9.24
N GLN A 40 1.09 16.40 -8.52
CA GLN A 40 0.29 16.71 -7.35
C GLN A 40 -1.19 16.90 -7.68
N ALA A 41 -1.50 17.65 -8.74
CA ALA A 41 -2.86 17.88 -9.18
C ALA A 41 -3.55 16.62 -9.70
N ALA A 42 -2.80 15.68 -10.30
CA ALA A 42 -3.29 14.40 -10.77
C ALA A 42 -3.45 13.35 -9.65
N ALA A 43 -2.85 13.55 -8.48
CA ALA A 43 -2.90 12.62 -7.36
C ALA A 43 -4.19 12.80 -6.56
N ARG A 44 -5.30 12.31 -7.09
CA ARG A 44 -6.57 12.25 -6.37
C ARG A 44 -6.69 10.97 -5.55
N PRO A 45 -7.22 11.04 -4.32
CA PRO A 45 -7.49 9.83 -3.55
C PRO A 45 -8.51 8.96 -4.29
N ALA A 46 -8.19 7.66 -4.41
CA ALA A 46 -9.05 6.71 -5.08
C ALA A 46 -10.37 6.51 -4.33
N GLY A 47 -11.44 6.26 -5.07
CA GLY A 47 -12.74 5.93 -4.49
C GLY A 47 -12.70 4.66 -3.63
N LEU A 48 -13.42 4.67 -2.51
CA LEU A 48 -13.42 3.57 -1.54
C LEU A 48 -13.87 2.23 -2.14
N GLY A 49 -14.83 2.24 -3.07
CA GLY A 49 -15.29 1.04 -3.76
C GLY A 49 -14.19 0.35 -4.58
N LYS A 50 -13.38 1.12 -5.32
CA LYS A 50 -12.23 0.57 -6.06
C LYS A 50 -11.17 0.01 -5.10
N ARG A 51 -10.90 0.69 -3.97
CA ARG A 51 -9.95 0.20 -2.95
C ARG A 51 -10.41 -1.12 -2.35
N LEU A 52 -11.71 -1.23 -2.03
CA LEU A 52 -12.31 -2.46 -1.51
C LEU A 52 -12.20 -3.59 -2.55
N ALA A 53 -12.56 -3.35 -3.80
CA ALA A 53 -12.47 -4.34 -4.87
C ALA A 53 -11.01 -4.81 -5.07
N ALA A 54 -10.04 -3.90 -5.09
CA ALA A 54 -8.63 -4.25 -5.16
C ALA A 54 -8.21 -5.13 -3.97
N ARG A 55 -8.68 -4.79 -2.76
CA ARG A 55 -8.37 -5.56 -1.56
C ARG A 55 -8.97 -6.95 -1.58
N LEU A 56 -10.20 -7.11 -2.09
CA LEU A 56 -10.83 -8.42 -2.24
C LEU A 56 -10.02 -9.32 -3.19
N ILE A 57 -9.55 -8.80 -4.32
CA ILE A 57 -8.71 -9.54 -5.25
C ILE A 57 -7.40 -9.97 -4.56
N ASP A 58 -6.71 -9.05 -3.89
CA ASP A 58 -5.48 -9.35 -3.16
C ASP A 58 -5.73 -10.39 -2.04
N THR A 59 -6.86 -10.30 -1.34
CA THR A 59 -7.25 -11.25 -0.29
C THR A 59 -7.49 -12.65 -0.85
N VAL A 60 -8.13 -12.78 -2.02
CA VAL A 60 -8.34 -14.08 -2.68
C VAL A 60 -7.00 -14.74 -3.02
N VAL A 61 -6.05 -13.98 -3.54
CA VAL A 61 -4.71 -14.51 -3.86
C VAL A 61 -3.99 -14.96 -2.57
N LEU A 62 -3.99 -14.12 -1.55
CA LEU A 62 -3.36 -14.42 -0.26
C LEU A 62 -4.01 -15.64 0.41
N ALA A 63 -5.34 -15.70 0.42
CA ALA A 63 -6.10 -16.80 0.97
C ALA A 63 -5.85 -18.11 0.21
N GLY A 64 -5.77 -18.08 -1.12
CA GLY A 64 -5.47 -19.24 -1.94
C GLY A 64 -4.12 -19.86 -1.63
N VAL A 65 -3.07 -19.05 -1.54
CA VAL A 65 -1.72 -19.53 -1.18
C VAL A 65 -1.68 -20.05 0.26
N THR A 66 -2.31 -19.33 1.19
CA THR A 66 -2.37 -19.74 2.59
C THR A 66 -3.16 -21.05 2.74
N ALA A 67 -4.27 -21.21 2.02
CA ALA A 67 -5.10 -22.41 2.04
C ALA A 67 -4.35 -23.65 1.54
N ALA A 68 -3.42 -23.52 0.60
CA ALA A 68 -2.59 -24.60 0.12
C ALA A 68 -1.74 -25.25 1.26
N ALA A 69 -1.35 -24.46 2.26
CA ALA A 69 -0.69 -24.95 3.46
C ALA A 69 -1.70 -25.27 4.57
N ALA A 70 -2.71 -24.46 4.77
CA ALA A 70 -3.65 -24.55 5.88
C ALA A 70 -4.57 -25.77 5.77
N VAL A 71 -5.01 -26.16 4.56
CA VAL A 71 -5.92 -27.30 4.37
C VAL A 71 -5.24 -28.61 4.77
N PRO A 72 -4.07 -29.02 4.22
CA PRO A 72 -3.45 -30.30 4.58
C PRO A 72 -2.97 -30.32 6.04
N LEU A 73 -2.48 -29.22 6.57
CA LEU A 73 -2.05 -29.14 7.98
C LEU A 73 -3.25 -29.13 8.93
N GLY A 74 -4.37 -28.51 8.53
CA GLY A 74 -5.61 -28.51 9.28
C GLY A 74 -6.21 -29.93 9.40
N VAL A 75 -6.21 -30.71 8.30
CA VAL A 75 -6.63 -32.12 8.33
C VAL A 75 -5.76 -32.91 9.32
N LYS A 76 -4.43 -32.80 9.22
CA LYS A 76 -3.51 -33.46 10.16
C LYS A 76 -3.73 -33.04 11.62
N ALA A 77 -4.05 -31.76 11.85
CA ALA A 77 -4.36 -31.27 13.19
C ALA A 77 -5.65 -31.88 13.75
N ILE A 78 -6.67 -32.02 12.89
CA ILE A 78 -7.95 -32.65 13.27
C ILE A 78 -7.73 -34.13 13.58
N ASP A 79 -7.01 -34.85 12.74
CA ASP A 79 -6.68 -36.28 12.96
C ASP A 79 -5.94 -36.46 14.29
N HIS A 80 -4.89 -35.66 14.54
CA HIS A 80 -4.14 -35.69 15.78
C HIS A 80 -5.02 -35.43 17.03
N VAL A 81 -5.95 -34.47 16.95
CA VAL A 81 -6.89 -34.20 18.05
C VAL A 81 -7.87 -35.35 18.25
N ASN A 82 -8.36 -35.95 17.17
CA ASN A 82 -9.28 -37.10 17.24
C ASN A 82 -8.59 -38.31 17.88
N ASP A 83 -7.35 -38.61 17.50
CA ASP A 83 -6.56 -39.71 18.10
C ASP A 83 -6.41 -39.51 19.63
N LYS A 84 -6.09 -38.30 20.07
CA LYS A 84 -6.02 -37.94 21.49
C LYS A 84 -7.35 -38.12 22.23
N ILE A 85 -8.45 -37.75 21.58
CA ILE A 85 -9.80 -37.91 22.13
C ILE A 85 -10.14 -39.39 22.25
N ASP A 86 -9.77 -40.20 21.28
CA ASP A 86 -10.06 -41.63 21.32
C ASP A 86 -9.20 -42.36 22.34
N GLU A 87 -7.92 -42.01 22.50
CA GLU A 87 -7.08 -42.49 23.62
C GLU A 87 -7.69 -42.15 24.98
N ALA A 88 -8.17 -40.91 25.13
CA ALA A 88 -8.83 -40.48 26.37
C ALA A 88 -10.09 -41.29 26.66
N LYS A 89 -10.92 -41.60 25.67
CA LYS A 89 -12.11 -42.44 25.82
C LYS A 89 -11.75 -43.88 26.17
N LEU A 90 -10.69 -44.43 25.58
CA LEU A 90 -10.23 -45.80 25.85
C LEU A 90 -9.67 -45.96 27.27
N SER A 91 -9.10 -44.89 27.86
CA SER A 91 -8.59 -44.93 29.23
C SER A 91 -9.68 -45.13 30.28
N GLY A 92 -10.94 -44.76 29.97
CA GLY A 92 -12.06 -44.78 30.89
C GLY A 92 -11.99 -43.74 32.02
N GLU A 93 -10.98 -42.87 32.00
CA GLU A 93 -10.76 -41.84 33.02
C GLU A 93 -11.17 -40.45 32.49
N THR A 94 -11.52 -39.56 33.41
CA THR A 94 -11.79 -38.15 33.06
C THR A 94 -10.46 -37.41 32.93
N VAL A 95 -10.03 -37.16 31.68
CA VAL A 95 -8.78 -36.45 31.38
C VAL A 95 -9.07 -35.18 30.56
N THR A 96 -8.20 -34.16 30.70
CA THR A 96 -8.29 -32.95 29.91
C THR A 96 -7.51 -33.10 28.61
N VAL A 97 -8.18 -33.00 27.47
CA VAL A 97 -7.56 -32.99 26.15
C VAL A 97 -7.31 -31.56 25.68
N TRP A 98 -6.04 -31.18 25.60
CA TRP A 98 -5.64 -29.88 25.07
C TRP A 98 -5.63 -29.91 23.55
N LEU A 99 -6.41 -29.03 22.92
CA LEU A 99 -6.49 -28.90 21.46
C LEU A 99 -5.24 -28.24 20.87
N LEU A 100 -4.61 -27.35 21.65
CA LEU A 100 -3.37 -26.70 21.25
C LEU A 100 -2.21 -27.32 22.04
N ASP A 101 -1.41 -28.12 21.37
CA ASP A 101 -0.21 -28.78 21.90
C ASP A 101 1.00 -28.54 20.97
N GLY A 102 2.12 -29.23 21.21
CA GLY A 102 3.32 -29.06 20.39
C GLY A 102 3.11 -29.36 18.91
N THR A 103 2.27 -30.34 18.57
CA THR A 103 1.98 -30.74 17.18
C THR A 103 1.08 -29.72 16.49
N THR A 104 -0.07 -29.41 17.10
CA THR A 104 -1.03 -28.45 16.52
C THR A 104 -0.47 -27.03 16.50
N SER A 105 0.32 -26.64 17.52
CA SER A 105 1.04 -25.35 17.52
C SER A 105 2.04 -25.23 16.39
N THR A 106 2.75 -26.33 16.07
CA THR A 106 3.69 -26.34 14.94
C THR A 106 2.95 -26.15 13.62
N TYR A 107 1.83 -26.83 13.41
CA TYR A 107 1.02 -26.66 12.19
C TYR A 107 0.49 -25.24 12.08
N LEU A 108 -0.04 -24.69 13.16
CA LEU A 108 -0.48 -23.28 13.18
C LEU A 108 0.67 -22.32 12.89
N GLY A 109 1.85 -22.55 13.48
CA GLY A 109 3.04 -21.74 13.23
C GLY A 109 3.48 -21.74 11.76
N ILE A 110 3.42 -22.90 11.09
CA ILE A 110 3.74 -23.02 9.66
C ILE A 110 2.74 -22.24 8.82
N VAL A 111 1.42 -22.36 9.10
CA VAL A 111 0.39 -21.61 8.37
C VAL A 111 0.55 -20.11 8.55
N LEU A 112 0.82 -19.64 9.77
CA LEU A 112 1.09 -18.24 10.06
C LEU A 112 2.37 -17.75 9.36
N ALA A 113 3.43 -18.56 9.35
CA ALA A 113 4.66 -18.22 8.64
C ALA A 113 4.43 -18.09 7.13
N VAL A 114 3.67 -18.98 6.50
CA VAL A 114 3.28 -18.90 5.09
C VAL A 114 2.49 -17.62 4.84
N LEU A 115 1.47 -17.35 5.64
CA LEU A 115 0.64 -16.15 5.52
C LEU A 115 1.48 -14.86 5.61
N LEU A 116 2.34 -14.77 6.62
CA LEU A 116 3.13 -13.56 6.86
C LEU A 116 4.26 -13.39 5.85
N LEU A 117 5.02 -14.44 5.54
CA LEU A 117 6.12 -14.36 4.57
C LEU A 117 5.59 -14.07 3.15
N PHE A 118 4.55 -14.80 2.75
CA PHE A 118 3.93 -14.53 1.46
C PHE A 118 3.29 -13.13 1.41
N GLY A 119 2.69 -12.67 2.51
CA GLY A 119 2.15 -11.32 2.63
C GLY A 119 3.22 -10.24 2.41
N VAL A 120 4.41 -10.37 2.98
CA VAL A 120 5.53 -9.45 2.71
C VAL A 120 5.93 -9.47 1.24
N VAL A 121 6.11 -10.67 0.67
CA VAL A 121 6.54 -10.83 -0.73
C VAL A 121 5.48 -10.32 -1.71
N TYR A 122 4.22 -10.56 -1.43
CA TYR A 122 3.11 -10.22 -2.33
C TYR A 122 2.61 -8.78 -2.15
N GLU A 123 2.61 -8.24 -0.93
CA GLU A 123 2.07 -6.91 -0.66
C GLU A 123 3.17 -5.85 -0.45
N ALA A 124 4.16 -6.10 0.43
CA ALA A 124 5.15 -5.07 0.76
C ALA A 124 6.15 -4.83 -0.37
N LEU A 125 6.70 -5.88 -0.98
CA LEU A 125 7.69 -5.74 -2.05
C LEU A 125 7.11 -5.06 -3.31
N PRO A 126 5.95 -5.47 -3.88
CA PRO A 126 5.39 -4.80 -5.04
C PRO A 126 4.93 -3.37 -4.74
N THR A 127 4.44 -3.11 -3.53
CA THR A 127 4.08 -1.75 -3.11
C THR A 127 5.30 -0.85 -3.04
N ALA A 128 6.44 -1.33 -2.53
CA ALA A 128 7.68 -0.57 -2.50
C ALA A 128 8.26 -0.34 -3.91
N LYS A 129 8.19 -1.33 -4.79
CA LYS A 129 8.84 -1.26 -6.11
C LYS A 129 7.98 -0.55 -7.15
N TRP A 130 6.67 -0.77 -7.13
CA TRP A 130 5.74 -0.29 -8.17
C TRP A 130 4.56 0.50 -7.63
N GLY A 131 4.48 0.72 -6.33
CA GLY A 131 3.34 1.38 -5.69
C GLY A 131 2.05 0.56 -5.69
N ARG A 132 2.06 -0.70 -6.16
CA ARG A 132 0.81 -1.43 -6.39
C ARG A 132 0.96 -2.93 -6.25
N THR A 133 -0.05 -3.56 -5.65
CA THR A 133 -0.28 -5.00 -5.67
C THR A 133 -1.01 -5.41 -6.95
N LEU A 134 -1.23 -6.70 -7.17
CA LEU A 134 -1.95 -7.19 -8.35
C LEU A 134 -3.39 -6.63 -8.41
N GLY A 135 -4.14 -6.67 -7.31
CA GLY A 135 -5.50 -6.14 -7.27
C GLY A 135 -5.54 -4.63 -7.54
N LYS A 136 -4.59 -3.86 -6.98
CA LYS A 136 -4.47 -2.43 -7.27
C LYS A 136 -4.10 -2.17 -8.72
N ARG A 137 -3.19 -2.97 -9.29
CA ARG A 137 -2.79 -2.85 -10.70
C ARG A 137 -3.96 -3.06 -11.65
N LEU A 138 -4.81 -4.06 -11.39
CA LEU A 138 -5.99 -4.36 -12.20
C LEU A 138 -7.03 -3.22 -12.20
N LEU A 139 -7.13 -2.49 -11.09
CA LEU A 139 -8.10 -1.39 -10.93
C LEU A 139 -7.50 0.01 -11.16
N GLY A 140 -6.25 0.09 -11.62
CA GLY A 140 -5.57 1.35 -11.89
C GLY A 140 -5.24 2.15 -10.64
N LEU A 141 -5.04 1.49 -9.49
CA LEU A 141 -4.72 2.12 -8.22
C LEU A 141 -3.23 2.07 -7.93
N GLU A 142 -2.73 3.09 -7.22
CA GLU A 142 -1.34 3.18 -6.81
C GLU A 142 -1.21 3.75 -5.39
N VAL A 143 -0.35 3.16 -4.60
CA VAL A 143 0.04 3.67 -3.28
C VAL A 143 1.19 4.65 -3.49
N ARG A 144 1.02 5.86 -2.98
CA ARG A 144 2.03 6.91 -3.09
C ARG A 144 2.32 7.51 -1.72
N ASP A 145 3.54 7.95 -1.55
CA ASP A 145 3.94 8.82 -0.44
C ASP A 145 3.21 10.17 -0.56
N ILE A 146 2.80 10.74 0.57
CA ILE A 146 2.03 12.00 0.56
C ILE A 146 2.88 13.18 0.12
N GLU A 147 4.18 13.18 0.45
CA GLU A 147 5.08 14.30 0.15
C GLU A 147 5.75 14.12 -1.20
N ALA A 148 6.35 12.95 -1.44
CA ALA A 148 7.09 12.67 -2.66
C ALA A 148 6.21 12.35 -3.87
N HIS A 149 4.95 11.91 -3.65
CA HIS A 149 4.05 11.44 -4.71
C HIS A 149 4.60 10.27 -5.54
N GLU A 150 5.59 9.56 -5.01
CA GLU A 150 6.23 8.39 -5.59
C GLU A 150 5.85 7.12 -4.82
N PRO A 151 6.15 5.91 -5.35
CA PRO A 151 5.99 4.70 -4.59
C PRO A 151 6.73 4.79 -3.24
N PRO A 152 6.14 4.28 -2.14
CA PRO A 152 6.75 4.38 -0.83
C PRO A 152 8.05 3.57 -0.75
N SER A 153 8.96 3.97 0.13
CA SER A 153 10.16 3.18 0.44
C SER A 153 9.78 1.79 0.97
N PHE A 154 10.69 0.82 0.87
CA PHE A 154 10.46 -0.52 1.41
C PHE A 154 10.10 -0.50 2.90
N GLY A 155 10.77 0.34 3.70
CA GLY A 155 10.46 0.49 5.13
C GLY A 155 9.05 1.02 5.39
N ALA A 156 8.57 1.96 4.57
CA ALA A 156 7.20 2.48 4.64
C ALA A 156 6.19 1.41 4.20
N ALA A 157 6.47 0.68 3.10
CA ALA A 157 5.62 -0.41 2.62
C ALA A 157 5.53 -1.57 3.63
N LEU A 158 6.65 -1.93 4.27
CA LEU A 158 6.69 -2.96 5.31
C LEU A 158 5.90 -2.52 6.56
N ARG A 159 6.09 -1.28 7.02
CA ARG A 159 5.34 -0.71 8.15
C ARG A 159 3.84 -0.67 7.86
N ARG A 160 3.47 -0.28 6.64
CA ARG A 160 2.08 -0.33 6.16
C ARG A 160 1.51 -1.74 6.26
N TRP A 161 2.26 -2.73 5.76
CA TRP A 161 1.85 -4.13 5.80
C TRP A 161 1.72 -4.66 7.24
N LEU A 162 2.67 -4.34 8.13
CA LEU A 162 2.62 -4.73 9.55
C LEU A 162 1.40 -4.16 10.27
N VAL A 163 1.13 -2.86 10.11
CA VAL A 163 -0.03 -2.19 10.74
C VAL A 163 -1.36 -2.68 10.16
N TYR A 164 -1.36 -3.25 8.96
CA TYR A 164 -2.53 -3.93 8.42
C TYR A 164 -2.66 -5.36 8.95
N SER A 165 -1.60 -6.15 8.88
CA SER A 165 -1.63 -7.60 9.12
C SER A 165 -1.76 -7.96 10.59
N VAL A 166 -0.98 -7.32 11.48
CA VAL A 166 -1.00 -7.65 12.91
C VAL A 166 -2.36 -7.32 13.57
N PRO A 167 -2.90 -6.08 13.44
CA PRO A 167 -4.25 -5.80 13.94
C PRO A 167 -5.34 -6.60 13.21
N GLY A 168 -5.12 -6.95 11.93
CA GLY A 168 -6.04 -7.77 11.14
C GLY A 168 -6.20 -9.17 11.72
N LEU A 169 -5.11 -9.81 12.13
CA LEU A 169 -5.13 -11.12 12.82
C LEU A 169 -5.88 -11.07 14.16
N LEU A 170 -5.87 -9.93 14.83
CA LEU A 170 -6.57 -9.69 16.09
C LEU A 170 -8.01 -9.18 15.91
N ALA A 171 -8.52 -9.14 14.68
CA ALA A 171 -9.81 -8.56 14.28
C ALA A 171 -9.97 -7.04 14.57
N VAL A 172 -9.07 -6.43 15.34
CA VAL A 172 -9.05 -4.97 15.58
C VAL A 172 -8.75 -4.19 14.30
N GLY A 173 -8.09 -4.82 13.32
CA GLY A 173 -7.76 -4.24 12.03
C GLY A 173 -8.97 -3.78 11.22
N VAL A 174 -10.17 -4.32 11.47
CA VAL A 174 -11.42 -3.86 10.83
C VAL A 174 -11.66 -2.37 11.12
N VAL A 175 -11.44 -1.92 12.37
CA VAL A 175 -11.55 -0.51 12.73
C VAL A 175 -10.52 0.33 11.99
N GLY A 176 -9.29 -0.16 11.88
CA GLY A 176 -8.21 0.52 11.16
C GLY A 176 -8.48 0.69 9.66
N VAL A 177 -9.12 -0.29 9.04
CA VAL A 177 -9.56 -0.22 7.63
C VAL A 177 -10.77 0.71 7.49
N ALA A 178 -11.76 0.61 8.38
CA ALA A 178 -12.94 1.46 8.36
C ALA A 178 -12.64 2.94 8.63
N TRP A 179 -11.49 3.25 9.23
CA TRP A 179 -11.08 4.63 9.53
C TRP A 179 -11.05 5.55 8.30
N CYS A 180 -10.78 5.00 7.11
CA CYS A 180 -10.79 5.79 5.87
C CYS A 180 -12.16 6.39 5.50
N LEU A 181 -13.26 5.94 6.12
CA LEU A 181 -14.59 6.52 5.95
C LEU A 181 -14.68 7.93 6.56
N PHE A 182 -13.96 8.15 7.64
CA PHE A 182 -13.98 9.40 8.42
C PHE A 182 -12.81 10.32 8.08
N ASP A 183 -11.72 9.78 7.55
CA ASP A 183 -10.50 10.54 7.24
C ASP A 183 -10.66 11.39 5.99
N ARG A 184 -10.27 12.67 6.06
CA ARG A 184 -10.30 13.62 4.95
C ARG A 184 -9.04 14.48 4.96
N PRO A 185 -8.51 14.90 3.82
CA PRO A 185 -9.03 14.69 2.46
C PRO A 185 -8.57 13.37 1.80
N TRP A 186 -7.56 12.66 2.36
CA TRP A 186 -6.87 11.55 1.70
C TRP A 186 -7.54 10.19 1.86
N HIS A 187 -8.56 10.07 2.72
CA HIS A 187 -9.22 8.80 3.04
C HIS A 187 -8.22 7.72 3.46
N GLN A 188 -7.34 8.05 4.40
CA GLN A 188 -6.31 7.13 4.88
C GLN A 188 -6.87 6.15 5.90
N CYS A 189 -6.53 4.88 5.75
CA CYS A 189 -6.66 3.88 6.81
C CYS A 189 -5.49 4.00 7.81
N TRP A 190 -5.52 3.29 8.92
CA TRP A 190 -4.42 3.31 9.91
C TRP A 190 -3.07 2.93 9.31
N HIS A 191 -3.04 1.91 8.46
CA HIS A 191 -1.82 1.49 7.78
C HIS A 191 -1.29 2.55 6.79
N ASP A 192 -2.18 3.31 6.16
CA ASP A 192 -1.80 4.44 5.30
C ASP A 192 -1.15 5.54 6.12
N LYS A 193 -1.75 5.91 7.27
CA LYS A 193 -1.21 6.93 8.19
C LYS A 193 0.13 6.52 8.77
N ALA A 194 0.26 5.27 9.21
CA ALA A 194 1.50 4.76 9.78
C ALA A 194 2.68 4.81 8.79
N ALA A 195 2.40 4.75 7.50
CA ALA A 195 3.39 4.77 6.43
C ALA A 195 3.52 6.11 5.70
N ASN A 196 2.74 7.13 6.09
CA ASN A 196 2.66 8.43 5.41
C ASN A 196 2.31 8.29 3.92
N THR A 197 1.33 7.44 3.61
CA THR A 197 0.92 7.10 2.24
C THR A 197 -0.56 7.35 2.01
N PHE A 198 -0.96 7.42 0.74
CA PHE A 198 -2.36 7.39 0.33
C PHE A 198 -2.51 6.51 -0.92
N VAL A 199 -3.75 6.14 -1.24
CA VAL A 199 -4.05 5.39 -2.46
C VAL A 199 -4.60 6.35 -3.50
N ALA A 200 -3.85 6.55 -4.60
CA ALA A 200 -4.24 7.32 -5.77
C ALA A 200 -4.98 6.46 -6.79
N GLY A 201 -5.90 7.09 -7.56
CA GLY A 201 -6.62 6.41 -8.64
C GLY A 201 -7.46 7.35 -9.48
#